data_f83346d6b8afb16c1b76d4332930eb17
#
_entry.id   f83346d6b8afb16c1b76d4332930eb17
#
_cell.length_a   1.000
_cell.length_b   1.000
_cell.length_c   1.000
_cell.angle_alpha   90.00
_cell.angle_beta   90.00
_cell.angle_gamma   90.00
#
_symmetry.space_group_name_H-M   'P 1'
#
loop_
_entity.id
_entity.type
_entity.pdbx_description
1 polymer ?
#
loop_
_entity_poly.entity_id
_entity_poly.type
_entity_poly.pdbx_seq_one_letter_code
_entity_poly.pdbx_strand_id
1 'polypeptide(L)'
;MGSARDDGELGLLVEEARRLLAGDAQGELDLGITAKAVKAEMVGPPAGVLFGDAAAGSAPRQLVARAQVLKSCSGLLYDALAGVYADLGFDDAVDDEVFRDLVIARVVEPTSLLDVDRILAELGRACASLSTRKRTLRRASVGGYRGQIAAACFQTACATGDMSLVLYDVTTLYFEAEKEDDLRKVGYSKERRVDPQIVVGLLVDRRGFPLEIGCFEGNKAETLTIVPIVKAFQQRHEISDMVVVADAGMLSSSNLRDLDEAGLRFIVGSRVTKAPGDLASHFHWHGDFFTDGQVIDTITPRDQRGTATKSSDPKIKAEPVWNPKTHSRSWRAVWAYSTRRAVRDTKMLNLQETKARAVVTGDKSARTPRFVIVRNGARELDEASLQRARHLVGLKGYVTNIDAALMPATEVIASYHDLWRVEQSFRMSKSDLAARPMFARTRDAIEAHLTIVFAALAVSREIQTRTGLSLRRFLRTLKPLRSATIDINGVIATYPPALNTEVEAILNALQPTGSRH
;
A
#
# COMPACT_ATOMS: atom_id res chain seq x y z
N MET A 1 9.81 -15.42 -19.44
CA MET A 1 9.28 -16.74 -19.08
C MET A 1 7.77 -16.62 -18.93
N GLY A 2 6.99 -17.52 -19.53
CA GLY A 2 5.52 -17.50 -19.51
C GLY A 2 4.96 -18.14 -18.25
N SER A 3 3.67 -17.89 -17.97
CA SER A 3 2.92 -18.56 -16.90
C SER A 3 2.07 -19.68 -17.50
N ALA A 4 2.17 -20.88 -16.93
CA ALA A 4 1.38 -22.04 -17.35
C ALA A 4 -0.04 -21.98 -16.77
N ARG A 5 -1.04 -22.39 -17.55
CA ARG A 5 -2.45 -22.47 -17.15
C ARG A 5 -2.89 -23.89 -16.76
N ASP A 6 -2.12 -24.90 -17.17
CA ASP A 6 -2.32 -26.31 -16.82
C ASP A 6 -0.98 -27.05 -16.74
N ASP A 7 -1.02 -28.32 -16.30
CA ASP A 7 0.17 -29.16 -16.12
C ASP A 7 0.89 -29.52 -17.45
N GLY A 8 0.18 -29.48 -18.58
CA GLY A 8 0.75 -29.70 -19.90
C GLY A 8 1.59 -28.50 -20.37
N GLU A 9 1.06 -27.29 -20.20
CA GLU A 9 1.80 -26.03 -20.45
C GLU A 9 3.01 -25.89 -19.52
N LEU A 10 2.89 -26.33 -18.27
CA LEU A 10 3.98 -26.34 -17.31
C LEU A 10 5.11 -27.28 -17.76
N GLY A 11 4.76 -28.48 -18.27
CA GLY A 11 5.70 -29.45 -18.83
C GLY A 11 6.51 -28.88 -19.99
N LEU A 12 5.84 -28.19 -20.91
CA LEU A 12 6.49 -27.55 -22.07
C LEU A 12 7.41 -26.40 -21.66
N LEU A 13 7.00 -25.59 -20.71
CA LEU A 13 7.82 -24.48 -20.18
C LEU A 13 9.05 -24.98 -19.42
N VAL A 14 8.94 -26.09 -18.69
CA VAL A 14 10.06 -26.73 -17.99
C VAL A 14 11.04 -27.36 -18.99
N GLU A 15 10.55 -27.96 -20.06
CA GLU A 15 11.38 -28.54 -21.11
C GLU A 15 12.11 -27.46 -21.92
N GLU A 16 11.46 -26.37 -22.25
CA GLU A 16 12.06 -25.21 -22.89
C GLU A 16 13.09 -24.52 -21.98
N ALA A 17 12.82 -24.38 -20.67
CA ALA A 17 13.80 -23.88 -19.71
C ALA A 17 15.02 -24.80 -19.57
N ARG A 18 14.84 -26.11 -19.59
CA ARG A 18 15.94 -27.08 -19.61
C ARG A 18 16.76 -27.02 -20.92
N ARG A 19 16.10 -26.83 -22.06
CA ARG A 19 16.75 -26.65 -23.34
C ARG A 19 17.60 -25.39 -23.40
N LEU A 20 17.10 -24.27 -22.83
CA LEU A 20 17.83 -23.01 -22.70
C LEU A 20 19.02 -23.11 -21.74
N LEU A 21 18.90 -23.92 -20.67
CA LEU A 21 19.98 -24.17 -19.71
C LEU A 21 21.01 -25.20 -20.19
N ALA A 22 20.64 -26.12 -21.10
CA ALA A 22 21.54 -27.15 -21.66
C ALA A 22 22.25 -26.69 -22.93
N GLY A 23 21.89 -25.55 -23.50
CA GLY A 23 22.59 -24.96 -24.64
C GLY A 23 23.84 -24.22 -24.19
N ASP A 24 25.00 -24.87 -24.31
CA ASP A 24 26.28 -24.22 -24.38
C ASP A 24 26.30 -23.32 -25.63
N ALA A 25 25.82 -22.11 -25.49
CA ALA A 25 26.13 -21.01 -26.40
C ALA A 25 25.88 -19.70 -25.62
N GLN A 26 26.89 -18.91 -25.52
CA GLN A 26 26.75 -17.47 -25.41
C GLN A 26 25.78 -16.97 -26.48
N GLY A 27 24.50 -17.12 -26.23
CA GLY A 27 23.44 -16.54 -27.03
C GLY A 27 23.38 -15.06 -26.68
N GLU A 28 23.93 -14.21 -27.53
CA GLU A 28 23.57 -12.82 -27.58
C GLU A 28 22.06 -12.74 -27.69
N LEU A 29 21.41 -12.16 -26.65
CA LEU A 29 20.03 -11.73 -26.74
C LEU A 29 20.01 -10.62 -27.81
N ASP A 30 19.53 -10.93 -29.01
CA ASP A 30 19.21 -9.94 -30.03
C ASP A 30 18.03 -9.09 -29.53
N LEU A 31 18.36 -7.99 -28.86
CA LEU A 31 17.40 -6.99 -28.39
C LEU A 31 17.00 -6.01 -29.50
N GLY A 32 17.39 -6.26 -30.76
CA GLY A 32 17.12 -5.33 -31.86
C GLY A 32 17.84 -3.99 -31.77
N ILE A 33 18.85 -3.89 -30.90
CA ILE A 33 19.69 -2.71 -30.75
C ILE A 33 20.99 -2.98 -31.49
N THR A 34 21.07 -2.56 -32.73
CA THR A 34 22.32 -2.51 -33.50
C THR A 34 23.22 -1.46 -32.85
N ALA A 35 24.19 -1.90 -32.08
CA ALA A 35 25.30 -1.04 -31.67
C ALA A 35 26.07 -0.68 -32.93
N LYS A 36 25.93 0.56 -33.39
CA LYS A 36 26.86 1.12 -34.40
C LYS A 36 28.23 1.13 -33.75
N ALA A 37 29.08 0.20 -34.18
CA ALA A 37 30.50 0.25 -33.86
C ALA A 37 31.04 1.54 -34.45
N VAL A 38 31.32 2.52 -33.61
CA VAL A 38 32.15 3.68 -33.98
C VAL A 38 33.57 3.16 -34.04
N LYS A 39 34.05 2.87 -35.26
CA LYS A 39 35.46 2.69 -35.51
C LYS A 39 36.14 4.00 -35.09
N ALA A 40 36.87 3.96 -34.00
CA ALA A 40 37.84 5.02 -33.68
C ALA A 40 38.98 4.92 -34.71
N GLU A 41 38.94 5.77 -35.70
CA GLU A 41 40.05 5.94 -36.64
C GLU A 41 41.13 6.71 -35.84
N MET A 42 42.26 6.04 -35.56
CA MET A 42 43.46 6.71 -35.07
C MET A 42 43.99 7.56 -36.21
N VAL A 43 43.76 8.85 -36.14
CA VAL A 43 44.46 9.82 -37.00
C VAL A 43 45.90 9.83 -36.54
N GLY A 44 46.75 9.20 -37.33
CA GLY A 44 48.20 9.32 -37.16
C GLY A 44 48.66 10.78 -37.40
N PRO A 45 49.76 11.20 -36.81
CA PRO A 45 50.28 12.54 -37.03
C PRO A 45 50.64 12.74 -38.53
N PRO A 46 50.45 13.96 -39.07
CA PRO A 46 50.74 14.22 -40.48
C PRO A 46 52.21 14.00 -40.75
N ALA A 47 52.47 13.17 -41.79
CA ALA A 47 53.81 12.95 -42.31
C ALA A 47 54.32 14.22 -43.01
N GLY A 48 55.49 14.66 -42.60
CA GLY A 48 56.26 15.59 -43.41
C GLY A 48 56.81 16.82 -42.68
N VAL A 49 58.01 16.69 -42.07
CA VAL A 49 59.09 17.63 -42.27
C VAL A 49 60.41 16.87 -42.14
N LEU A 50 61.09 16.77 -43.24
CA LEU A 50 62.47 16.33 -43.34
C LEU A 50 63.43 17.51 -42.94
N PHE A 51 64.53 17.13 -42.32
CA PHE A 51 65.82 17.88 -42.07
C PHE A 51 65.98 18.49 -40.66
N GLY A 52 67.06 18.01 -40.05
CA GLY A 52 67.79 18.68 -38.98
C GLY A 52 68.34 17.73 -37.93
N ASP A 53 69.56 17.25 -38.13
CA ASP A 53 70.40 16.70 -37.05
C ASP A 53 70.52 17.66 -35.90
N ALA A 54 70.15 17.26 -34.73
CA ALA A 54 70.71 17.81 -33.48
C ALA A 54 70.34 16.95 -32.27
N ALA A 55 71.36 16.43 -31.63
CA ALA A 55 71.49 16.16 -30.20
C ALA A 55 70.42 15.31 -29.51
N ALA A 56 70.85 14.16 -29.00
CA ALA A 56 70.18 13.36 -27.99
C ALA A 56 69.73 14.20 -26.79
N GLY A 57 68.54 14.76 -26.91
CA GLY A 57 67.77 15.35 -25.83
C GLY A 57 66.67 14.36 -25.43
N SER A 58 66.63 13.95 -24.18
CA SER A 58 65.63 13.09 -23.57
C SER A 58 64.21 13.45 -24.06
N ALA A 59 63.53 12.54 -24.77
CA ALA A 59 62.14 12.71 -25.12
C ALA A 59 61.33 13.06 -23.87
N PRO A 60 60.46 14.09 -23.92
CA PRO A 60 59.60 14.37 -22.79
C PRO A 60 58.76 13.09 -22.53
N ARG A 61 58.96 12.49 -21.36
CA ARG A 61 58.07 11.45 -20.87
C ARG A 61 56.68 12.03 -20.97
N GLN A 62 55.88 11.61 -21.93
CA GLN A 62 54.44 11.84 -21.90
C GLN A 62 53.97 11.30 -20.56
N LEU A 63 53.65 12.21 -19.65
CA LEU A 63 52.96 11.92 -18.43
C LEU A 63 51.57 11.39 -18.85
N VAL A 64 51.48 10.06 -19.01
CA VAL A 64 50.19 9.40 -19.18
C VAL A 64 49.43 9.73 -17.89
N ALA A 65 48.45 10.62 -18.03
CA ALA A 65 47.60 10.99 -16.90
C ALA A 65 46.97 9.70 -16.36
N ARG A 66 47.41 9.27 -15.18
CA ARG A 66 46.78 8.14 -14.48
C ARG A 66 45.52 8.68 -13.81
N ALA A 67 44.38 8.48 -14.46
CA ALA A 67 43.08 8.72 -13.83
C ALA A 67 42.59 7.39 -13.19
N GLN A 68 42.31 7.45 -11.91
CA GLN A 68 41.76 6.31 -11.17
C GLN A 68 40.44 6.71 -10.50
N VAL A 69 39.35 5.95 -10.77
CA VAL A 69 38.10 6.12 -10.05
C VAL A 69 38.24 5.52 -8.65
N LEU A 70 38.20 6.35 -7.63
CA LEU A 70 38.32 5.95 -6.23
C LEU A 70 36.99 5.51 -5.65
N LYS A 71 35.90 6.21 -6.00
CA LYS A 71 34.56 5.95 -5.48
C LYS A 71 33.53 6.35 -6.53
N SER A 72 32.44 5.58 -6.59
CA SER A 72 31.26 5.94 -7.37
C SER A 72 30.01 5.64 -6.53
N CYS A 73 29.10 6.61 -6.38
CA CYS A 73 27.92 6.47 -5.53
C CYS A 73 26.72 7.26 -6.06
N SER A 74 25.51 6.82 -5.67
CA SER A 74 24.25 7.48 -6.02
C SER A 74 23.88 8.53 -4.97
N GLY A 75 24.79 9.48 -4.69
CA GLY A 75 24.59 10.52 -3.66
C GLY A 75 23.38 11.39 -3.93
N LEU A 76 23.14 11.74 -5.19
CA LEU A 76 21.95 12.50 -5.59
C LEU A 76 20.63 11.85 -5.17
N LEU A 77 20.52 10.52 -5.25
CA LEU A 77 19.35 9.78 -4.78
C LEU A 77 19.20 9.90 -3.26
N TYR A 78 20.31 9.77 -2.51
CA TYR A 78 20.27 9.95 -1.06
C TYR A 78 19.80 11.36 -0.70
N ASP A 79 20.38 12.39 -1.30
CA ASP A 79 20.06 13.79 -1.01
C ASP A 79 18.60 14.11 -1.33
N ALA A 80 18.07 13.59 -2.43
CA ALA A 80 16.66 13.74 -2.79
C ALA A 80 15.72 13.09 -1.75
N LEU A 81 16.05 11.89 -1.27
CA LEU A 81 15.27 11.19 -0.26
C LEU A 81 15.37 11.85 1.12
N ALA A 82 16.58 12.29 1.50
CA ALA A 82 16.82 13.01 2.75
C ALA A 82 16.12 14.38 2.76
N GLY A 83 16.09 15.07 1.61
CA GLY A 83 15.32 16.30 1.46
C GLY A 83 13.84 16.10 1.72
N VAL A 84 13.22 15.07 1.12
CA VAL A 84 11.80 14.75 1.37
C VAL A 84 11.56 14.34 2.84
N TYR A 85 12.49 13.59 3.44
CA TYR A 85 12.42 13.22 4.86
C TYR A 85 12.44 14.46 5.76
N ALA A 86 13.30 15.43 5.49
CA ALA A 86 13.40 16.70 6.21
C ALA A 86 12.16 17.58 6.00
N ASP A 87 11.67 17.69 4.75
CA ASP A 87 10.45 18.46 4.43
C ASP A 87 9.18 17.93 5.13
N LEU A 88 9.15 16.62 5.43
CA LEU A 88 8.10 16.02 6.26
C LEU A 88 8.26 16.33 7.76
N GLY A 89 9.29 17.09 8.16
CA GLY A 89 9.59 17.42 9.55
C GLY A 89 10.14 16.25 10.36
N PHE A 90 10.64 15.20 9.71
CA PHE A 90 11.08 14.00 10.42
C PHE A 90 12.45 14.17 11.10
N ASP A 91 13.31 15.05 10.58
CA ASP A 91 14.59 15.40 11.23
C ASP A 91 14.33 16.13 12.57
N ASP A 92 13.35 17.05 12.59
CA ASP A 92 12.96 17.76 13.82
C ASP A 92 12.20 16.86 14.80
N ALA A 93 11.36 15.95 14.28
CA ALA A 93 10.57 15.03 15.10
C ALA A 93 11.45 13.95 15.76
N VAL A 94 12.48 13.47 15.04
CA VAL A 94 13.36 12.38 15.48
C VAL A 94 14.80 12.76 15.14
N ASP A 95 15.50 13.36 16.07
CA ASP A 95 16.93 13.73 15.94
C ASP A 95 17.82 12.49 16.03
N ASP A 96 17.74 11.61 15.01
CA ASP A 96 18.51 10.36 14.90
C ASP A 96 18.87 10.07 13.44
N GLU A 97 20.06 10.51 13.03
CA GLU A 97 20.58 10.27 11.67
C GLU A 97 20.62 8.80 11.29
N VAL A 98 20.90 7.90 12.24
CA VAL A 98 20.93 6.46 11.96
C VAL A 98 19.51 5.95 11.66
N PHE A 99 18.49 6.51 12.33
CA PHE A 99 17.09 6.18 12.01
C PHE A 99 16.73 6.67 10.61
N ARG A 100 17.09 7.91 10.24
CA ARG A 100 16.91 8.45 8.88
C ARG A 100 17.55 7.55 7.84
N ASP A 101 18.81 7.15 8.05
CA ASP A 101 19.53 6.25 7.16
C ASP A 101 18.84 4.90 6.98
N LEU A 102 18.29 4.34 8.06
CA LEU A 102 17.50 3.09 8.00
C LEU A 102 16.19 3.26 7.21
N VAL A 103 15.52 4.41 7.34
CA VAL A 103 14.31 4.75 6.56
C VAL A 103 14.67 4.88 5.07
N ILE A 104 15.71 5.64 4.74
CA ILE A 104 16.15 5.83 3.35
C ILE A 104 16.59 4.51 2.72
N ALA A 105 17.37 3.70 3.43
CA ALA A 105 17.76 2.38 2.97
C ALA A 105 16.54 1.49 2.68
N ARG A 106 15.50 1.55 3.52
CA ARG A 106 14.23 0.84 3.32
C ARG A 106 13.48 1.29 2.07
N VAL A 107 13.50 2.58 1.74
CA VAL A 107 12.89 3.13 0.52
C VAL A 107 13.65 2.67 -0.72
N VAL A 108 14.98 2.68 -0.69
CA VAL A 108 15.84 2.37 -1.84
C VAL A 108 15.84 0.87 -2.16
N GLU A 109 16.05 0.05 -1.14
CA GLU A 109 16.09 -1.41 -1.27
C GLU A 109 15.80 -2.06 0.09
N PRO A 110 14.60 -2.61 0.27
CA PRO A 110 14.25 -3.29 1.50
C PRO A 110 15.17 -4.48 1.78
N THR A 111 15.91 -4.42 2.86
CA THR A 111 16.92 -5.41 3.20
C THR A 111 17.00 -5.68 4.70
N SER A 112 17.85 -6.61 5.10
CA SER A 112 18.15 -6.91 6.50
C SER A 112 18.98 -5.80 7.15
N LEU A 113 18.93 -5.70 8.48
CA LEU A 113 19.73 -4.74 9.23
C LEU A 113 21.26 -4.94 9.01
N LEU A 114 21.67 -6.16 8.64
CA LEU A 114 23.07 -6.47 8.32
C LEU A 114 23.49 -5.87 6.97
N ASP A 115 22.63 -5.97 5.97
CA ASP A 115 22.94 -5.61 4.59
C ASP A 115 22.75 -4.07 4.29
N VAL A 116 22.29 -3.31 5.28
CA VAL A 116 22.15 -1.84 5.16
C VAL A 116 23.46 -1.16 4.80
N ASP A 117 24.61 -1.73 5.24
CA ASP A 117 25.95 -1.21 4.93
C ASP A 117 26.18 -1.08 3.43
N ARG A 118 25.81 -2.10 2.67
CA ARG A 118 25.92 -2.12 1.21
C ARG A 118 25.09 -0.99 0.57
N ILE A 119 23.85 -0.84 1.01
CA ILE A 119 22.94 0.17 0.46
C ILE A 119 23.47 1.59 0.74
N LEU A 120 23.84 1.87 1.99
CA LEU A 120 24.38 3.18 2.34
C LEU A 120 25.71 3.48 1.65
N ALA A 121 26.57 2.48 1.47
CA ALA A 121 27.81 2.64 0.70
C ALA A 121 27.52 2.96 -0.78
N GLU A 122 26.53 2.30 -1.42
CA GLU A 122 26.06 2.63 -2.78
C GLU A 122 25.52 4.06 -2.88
N LEU A 123 24.91 4.57 -1.80
CA LEU A 123 24.42 5.95 -1.70
C LEU A 123 25.49 6.96 -1.28
N GLY A 124 26.72 6.52 -1.04
CA GLY A 124 27.84 7.37 -0.67
C GLY A 124 27.93 7.73 0.80
N ARG A 125 27.13 7.08 1.67
CA ARG A 125 27.07 7.33 3.11
C ARG A 125 27.90 6.32 3.90
N ALA A 126 28.52 6.78 4.97
CA ALA A 126 29.13 5.90 5.96
C ALA A 126 28.02 5.28 6.81
N CYS A 127 28.05 3.96 6.98
CA CYS A 127 27.05 3.28 7.79
C CYS A 127 27.50 3.18 9.25
N ALA A 128 26.58 3.43 10.16
CA ALA A 128 26.78 3.18 11.58
C ALA A 128 26.97 1.68 11.86
N SER A 129 27.74 1.33 12.89
CA SER A 129 27.99 -0.07 13.27
C SER A 129 26.67 -0.83 13.53
N LEU A 130 26.67 -2.16 13.35
CA LEU A 130 25.51 -2.99 13.62
C LEU A 130 24.99 -2.82 15.06
N SER A 131 25.89 -2.66 16.03
CA SER A 131 25.53 -2.41 17.44
C SER A 131 24.82 -1.06 17.60
N THR A 132 25.26 -0.03 16.91
CA THR A 132 24.61 1.30 16.88
C THR A 132 23.23 1.21 16.25
N ARG A 133 23.09 0.55 15.09
CA ARG A 133 21.81 0.33 14.43
C ARG A 133 20.82 -0.43 15.33
N LYS A 134 21.25 -1.47 16.04
CA LYS A 134 20.42 -2.18 17.04
C LYS A 134 19.99 -1.28 18.20
N ARG A 135 20.87 -0.39 18.67
CA ARG A 135 20.52 0.60 19.71
C ARG A 135 19.50 1.61 19.20
N THR A 136 19.63 2.07 17.95
CA THR A 136 18.64 2.94 17.30
C THR A 136 17.27 2.28 17.23
N LEU A 137 17.16 0.97 16.85
CA LEU A 137 15.88 0.26 16.87
C LEU A 137 15.26 0.26 18.28
N ARG A 138 16.07 0.04 19.32
CA ARG A 138 15.58 0.09 20.70
C ARG A 138 15.11 1.52 21.06
N ARG A 139 15.87 2.57 20.70
CA ARG A 139 15.43 3.96 20.91
C ARG A 139 14.14 4.26 20.19
N ALA A 140 13.99 3.80 18.95
CA ALA A 140 12.78 4.01 18.16
C ALA A 140 11.53 3.42 18.83
N SER A 141 11.66 2.24 19.47
CA SER A 141 10.56 1.64 20.24
C SER A 141 10.30 2.38 21.55
N VAL A 142 11.32 2.51 22.40
CA VAL A 142 11.16 3.07 23.76
C VAL A 142 10.96 4.59 23.75
N GLY A 143 11.62 5.30 22.82
CA GLY A 143 11.52 6.75 22.65
C GLY A 143 10.28 7.23 21.93
N GLY A 144 9.37 6.32 21.53
CA GLY A 144 8.10 6.71 20.94
C GLY A 144 8.21 7.37 19.55
N TYR A 145 9.25 7.04 18.76
CA TYR A 145 9.48 7.62 17.42
C TYR A 145 8.26 7.50 16.52
N ARG A 146 7.50 6.42 16.62
CA ARG A 146 6.26 6.26 15.85
C ARG A 146 5.27 7.38 16.10
N GLY A 147 5.08 7.77 17.35
CA GLY A 147 4.18 8.86 17.71
C GLY A 147 4.69 10.23 17.23
N GLN A 148 6.00 10.46 17.28
CA GLN A 148 6.64 11.69 16.79
C GLN A 148 6.54 11.79 15.24
N ILE A 149 6.83 10.72 14.52
CA ILE A 149 6.63 10.64 13.06
C ILE A 149 5.15 10.83 12.68
N ALA A 150 4.22 10.21 13.44
CA ALA A 150 2.78 10.39 13.20
C ALA A 150 2.35 11.84 13.41
N ALA A 151 2.90 12.54 14.41
CA ALA A 151 2.64 13.97 14.63
C ALA A 151 3.15 14.82 13.45
N ALA A 152 4.36 14.56 12.96
CA ALA A 152 4.90 15.25 11.78
C ALA A 152 4.08 14.95 10.51
N CYS A 153 3.66 13.69 10.29
CA CYS A 153 2.74 13.33 9.20
C CYS A 153 1.43 14.11 9.27
N PHE A 154 0.86 14.24 10.47
CA PHE A 154 -0.37 15.02 10.68
C PHE A 154 -0.18 16.51 10.33
N GLN A 155 0.91 17.13 10.77
CA GLN A 155 1.21 18.52 10.43
C GLN A 155 1.34 18.73 8.91
N THR A 156 2.04 17.83 8.22
CA THR A 156 2.15 17.83 6.76
C THR A 156 0.79 17.69 6.08
N ALA A 157 -0.05 16.79 6.58
CA ALA A 157 -1.40 16.58 6.03
C ALA A 157 -2.30 17.79 6.24
N CYS A 158 -2.25 18.45 7.41
CA CYS A 158 -2.98 19.70 7.70
C CYS A 158 -2.55 20.85 6.78
N ALA A 159 -1.24 20.97 6.51
CA ALA A 159 -0.73 22.02 5.64
C ALA A 159 -1.14 21.84 4.16
N THR A 160 -1.46 20.63 3.74
CA THR A 160 -1.68 20.27 2.33
C THR A 160 -3.10 19.85 2.00
N GLY A 161 -4.00 19.67 2.98
CA GLY A 161 -5.34 19.15 2.72
C GLY A 161 -6.32 19.25 3.87
N ASP A 162 -7.52 18.73 3.58
CA ASP A 162 -8.62 18.63 4.54
C ASP A 162 -8.50 17.34 5.38
N MET A 163 -8.49 17.51 6.70
CA MET A 163 -8.41 16.44 7.69
C MET A 163 -9.79 16.00 8.22
N SER A 164 -10.87 16.54 7.64
CA SER A 164 -12.24 16.20 8.07
C SER A 164 -12.59 14.72 7.80
N LEU A 165 -11.83 14.04 6.92
CA LEU A 165 -12.05 12.66 6.55
C LEU A 165 -10.75 11.86 6.53
N VAL A 166 -10.78 10.74 7.25
CA VAL A 166 -9.68 9.76 7.30
C VAL A 166 -10.15 8.38 6.87
N LEU A 167 -9.26 7.62 6.24
CA LEU A 167 -9.52 6.28 5.74
C LEU A 167 -8.78 5.28 6.62
N TYR A 168 -9.47 4.24 7.05
CA TYR A 168 -8.91 3.20 7.89
C TYR A 168 -9.08 1.81 7.29
N ASP A 169 -8.02 1.02 7.30
CA ASP A 169 -8.04 -0.40 6.94
C ASP A 169 -7.03 -1.17 7.77
N VAL A 170 -7.14 -2.48 7.75
CA VAL A 170 -6.22 -3.41 8.43
C VAL A 170 -5.63 -4.44 7.49
N THR A 171 -4.44 -4.87 7.85
CA THR A 171 -3.77 -5.96 7.15
C THR A 171 -3.04 -6.86 8.14
N THR A 172 -2.64 -8.05 7.68
CA THR A 172 -1.80 -8.97 8.43
C THR A 172 -0.38 -8.98 7.86
N LEU A 173 0.59 -9.00 8.76
CA LEU A 173 2.00 -9.22 8.45
C LEU A 173 2.43 -10.51 9.14
N TYR A 174 2.93 -11.48 8.38
CA TYR A 174 3.30 -12.79 8.87
C TYR A 174 4.81 -12.91 9.14
N PHE A 175 5.16 -13.87 9.98
CA PHE A 175 6.53 -14.23 10.33
C PHE A 175 6.83 -15.62 9.78
N GLU A 176 7.98 -15.80 9.19
CA GLU A 176 8.50 -17.14 8.87
C GLU A 176 9.14 -17.75 10.12
N ALA A 177 8.29 -18.06 11.12
CA ALA A 177 8.70 -18.64 12.40
C ALA A 177 7.54 -19.45 12.99
N GLU A 178 7.86 -20.52 13.71
CA GLU A 178 6.84 -21.39 14.32
C GLU A 178 6.36 -20.92 15.71
N LYS A 179 7.15 -20.06 16.39
CA LYS A 179 6.84 -19.66 17.76
C LYS A 179 5.91 -18.47 17.84
N GLU A 180 4.82 -18.67 18.55
CA GLU A 180 3.93 -17.62 19.02
C GLU A 180 4.47 -16.94 20.28
N ASP A 181 4.03 -15.70 20.52
CA ASP A 181 4.18 -14.96 21.77
C ASP A 181 2.92 -14.13 22.02
N ASP A 182 2.96 -13.17 22.94
CA ASP A 182 1.79 -12.35 23.26
C ASP A 182 1.32 -11.46 22.12
N LEU A 183 2.19 -11.11 21.17
CA LEU A 183 1.89 -10.28 20.01
C LEU A 183 1.73 -11.11 18.73
N ARG A 184 2.65 -12.04 18.48
CA ARG A 184 2.65 -12.92 17.32
C ARG A 184 1.76 -14.11 17.58
N LYS A 185 0.59 -14.14 16.93
CA LYS A 185 -0.42 -15.20 17.08
C LYS A 185 -0.82 -15.74 15.73
N VAL A 186 -1.13 -17.02 15.65
CA VAL A 186 -1.86 -17.57 14.51
C VAL A 186 -3.28 -17.03 14.54
N GLY A 187 -3.72 -16.48 13.41
CA GLY A 187 -5.02 -15.84 13.28
C GLY A 187 -5.61 -16.01 11.89
N TYR A 188 -6.76 -15.35 11.67
CA TYR A 188 -7.37 -15.37 10.35
C TYR A 188 -6.45 -14.69 9.33
N SER A 189 -6.08 -15.43 8.29
CA SER A 189 -5.28 -14.92 7.18
C SER A 189 -6.07 -15.06 5.87
N LYS A 190 -6.19 -13.97 5.10
CA LYS A 190 -6.77 -13.99 3.74
C LYS A 190 -5.99 -14.94 2.81
N GLU A 191 -4.70 -15.14 3.09
CA GLU A 191 -3.80 -16.03 2.34
C GLU A 191 -3.79 -17.47 2.85
N ARG A 192 -4.62 -17.77 3.87
CA ARG A 192 -4.74 -19.10 4.52
C ARG A 192 -3.42 -19.64 5.08
N ARG A 193 -2.53 -18.76 5.51
CA ARG A 193 -1.29 -19.13 6.18
C ARG A 193 -1.56 -19.55 7.61
N VAL A 194 -0.73 -20.49 8.09
CA VAL A 194 -0.71 -20.96 9.48
C VAL A 194 0.44 -20.33 10.29
N ASP A 195 1.23 -19.47 9.63
CA ASP A 195 2.33 -18.78 10.29
C ASP A 195 1.81 -17.76 11.31
N PRO A 196 2.52 -17.55 12.44
CA PRO A 196 2.23 -16.45 13.33
C PRO A 196 2.26 -15.11 12.60
N GLN A 197 1.34 -14.23 12.93
CA GLN A 197 1.16 -12.92 12.31
C GLN A 197 0.92 -11.84 13.35
N ILE A 198 0.96 -10.59 12.92
CA ILE A 198 0.40 -9.43 13.63
C ILE A 198 -0.68 -8.80 12.76
N VAL A 199 -1.63 -8.14 13.42
CA VAL A 199 -2.60 -7.28 12.73
C VAL A 199 -2.07 -5.85 12.77
N VAL A 200 -2.04 -5.19 11.62
CA VAL A 200 -1.59 -3.81 11.47
C VAL A 200 -2.73 -2.96 10.94
N GLY A 201 -3.12 -1.94 11.70
CA GLY A 201 -4.06 -0.92 11.28
C GLY A 201 -3.33 0.30 10.74
N LEU A 202 -3.84 0.88 9.65
CA LEU A 202 -3.29 2.08 9.03
C LEU A 202 -4.40 3.12 8.86
N LEU A 203 -4.16 4.32 9.38
CA LEU A 203 -4.97 5.50 9.16
C LEU A 203 -4.27 6.38 8.13
N VAL A 204 -5.00 6.80 7.10
CA VAL A 204 -4.47 7.69 6.06
C VAL A 204 -5.42 8.85 5.80
N ASP A 205 -4.91 9.95 5.26
CA ASP A 205 -5.75 11.04 4.77
C ASP A 205 -6.52 10.65 3.49
N ARG A 206 -7.36 11.54 2.99
CA ARG A 206 -8.13 11.34 1.76
C ARG A 206 -7.28 11.08 0.52
N ARG A 207 -6.00 11.48 0.50
CA ARG A 207 -5.04 11.23 -0.59
C ARG A 207 -4.29 9.91 -0.42
N GLY A 208 -4.45 9.23 0.72
CA GLY A 208 -3.73 8.00 1.07
C GLY A 208 -2.38 8.24 1.71
N PHE A 209 -2.10 9.48 2.17
CA PHE A 209 -0.91 9.79 2.94
C PHE A 209 -1.05 9.23 4.36
N PRO A 210 -0.05 8.53 4.92
CA PRO A 210 -0.16 7.86 6.20
C PRO A 210 -0.15 8.85 7.36
N LEU A 211 -1.07 8.65 8.32
CA LEU A 211 -1.25 9.49 9.50
C LEU A 211 -0.93 8.77 10.81
N GLU A 212 -1.31 7.49 10.89
CA GLU A 212 -1.13 6.69 12.09
C GLU A 212 -1.04 5.21 11.73
N ILE A 213 -0.19 4.46 12.43
CA ILE A 213 -0.08 3.02 12.30
C ILE A 213 -0.23 2.35 13.68
N GLY A 214 -1.06 1.32 13.75
CA GLY A 214 -1.27 0.50 14.96
C GLY A 214 -0.79 -0.92 14.78
N CYS A 215 -0.29 -1.53 15.85
CA CYS A 215 0.12 -2.92 15.90
C CYS A 215 -0.70 -3.65 16.95
N PHE A 216 -1.29 -4.78 16.57
CA PHE A 216 -2.18 -5.59 17.41
C PHE A 216 -1.82 -7.07 17.32
N GLU A 217 -2.27 -7.83 18.30
CA GLU A 217 -2.08 -9.29 18.35
C GLU A 217 -2.62 -9.95 17.08
N GLY A 218 -1.93 -10.96 16.56
CA GLY A 218 -2.22 -11.58 15.27
C GLY A 218 -3.55 -12.29 15.17
N ASN A 219 -4.16 -12.67 16.30
CA ASN A 219 -5.50 -13.25 16.39
C ASN A 219 -6.60 -12.23 16.73
N LYS A 220 -6.25 -10.94 16.89
CA LYS A 220 -7.22 -9.89 17.20
C LYS A 220 -8.19 -9.70 16.04
N ALA A 221 -9.48 -9.63 16.34
CA ALA A 221 -10.48 -9.34 15.33
C ALA A 221 -10.27 -7.92 14.75
N GLU A 222 -10.33 -7.80 13.42
CA GLU A 222 -10.20 -6.52 12.71
C GLU A 222 -11.12 -5.44 13.30
N THR A 223 -12.30 -5.87 13.74
CA THR A 223 -13.31 -5.02 14.37
C THR A 223 -12.85 -4.34 15.66
N LEU A 224 -11.90 -4.90 16.39
CA LEU A 224 -11.42 -4.37 17.67
C LEU A 224 -10.21 -3.43 17.53
N THR A 225 -9.79 -3.14 16.30
CA THR A 225 -8.58 -2.36 16.03
C THR A 225 -8.87 -0.89 15.72
N ILE A 226 -10.05 -0.58 15.16
CA ILE A 226 -10.39 0.76 14.68
C ILE A 226 -10.53 1.78 15.82
N VAL A 227 -11.29 1.48 16.86
CA VAL A 227 -11.55 2.43 17.96
C VAL A 227 -10.27 2.82 18.71
N PRO A 228 -9.38 1.88 19.09
CA PRO A 228 -8.13 2.25 19.76
C PRO A 228 -7.24 3.19 18.95
N ILE A 229 -7.07 2.93 17.64
CA ILE A 229 -6.17 3.74 16.81
C ILE A 229 -6.74 5.14 16.55
N VAL A 230 -8.06 5.23 16.31
CA VAL A 230 -8.73 6.52 16.08
C VAL A 230 -8.74 7.36 17.35
N LYS A 231 -9.01 6.77 18.52
CA LYS A 231 -8.93 7.49 19.81
C LYS A 231 -7.52 7.96 20.12
N ALA A 232 -6.50 7.13 19.89
CA ALA A 232 -5.11 7.54 20.09
C ALA A 232 -4.73 8.71 19.17
N PHE A 233 -5.19 8.68 17.92
CA PHE A 233 -5.00 9.75 16.96
C PHE A 233 -5.72 11.04 17.39
N GLN A 234 -6.99 10.97 17.77
CA GLN A 234 -7.75 12.12 18.27
C GLN A 234 -7.10 12.75 19.51
N GLN A 235 -6.70 11.94 20.49
CA GLN A 235 -6.06 12.41 21.72
C GLN A 235 -4.73 13.11 21.46
N ARG A 236 -3.93 12.58 20.50
CA ARG A 236 -2.63 13.16 20.15
C ARG A 236 -2.76 14.49 19.45
N HIS A 237 -3.78 14.66 18.63
CA HIS A 237 -3.92 15.82 17.74
C HIS A 237 -5.07 16.75 18.14
N GLU A 238 -5.76 16.46 19.25
CA GLU A 238 -6.88 17.26 19.78
C GLU A 238 -8.00 17.50 18.76
N ILE A 239 -8.25 16.48 17.89
CA ILE A 239 -9.29 16.56 16.86
C ILE A 239 -10.59 16.00 17.42
N SER A 240 -11.65 16.82 17.43
CA SER A 240 -12.98 16.41 17.85
C SER A 240 -13.90 15.99 16.71
N ASP A 241 -13.70 16.52 15.51
CA ASP A 241 -14.61 16.35 14.38
C ASP A 241 -13.90 15.77 13.15
N MET A 242 -14.08 14.46 12.95
CA MET A 242 -13.58 13.77 11.76
C MET A 242 -14.50 12.63 11.38
N VAL A 243 -14.51 12.30 10.09
CA VAL A 243 -15.22 11.16 9.53
C VAL A 243 -14.25 10.01 9.30
N VAL A 244 -14.53 8.87 9.90
CA VAL A 244 -13.75 7.63 9.71
C VAL A 244 -14.42 6.76 8.66
N VAL A 245 -13.69 6.45 7.59
CA VAL A 245 -14.18 5.55 6.54
C VAL A 245 -13.48 4.20 6.66
N ALA A 246 -14.26 3.11 6.69
CA ALA A 246 -13.72 1.75 6.84
C ALA A 246 -14.50 0.72 6.01
N ASP A 247 -13.87 -0.46 5.76
CA ASP A 247 -14.50 -1.51 4.95
C ASP A 247 -15.61 -2.26 5.71
N ALA A 248 -16.43 -2.99 4.94
CA ALA A 248 -17.55 -3.82 5.43
C ALA A 248 -17.12 -4.91 6.43
N GLY A 249 -15.86 -5.34 6.42
CA GLY A 249 -15.29 -6.25 7.42
C GLY A 249 -15.31 -5.69 8.84
N MET A 250 -15.28 -4.36 8.98
CA MET A 250 -15.36 -3.62 10.24
C MET A 250 -16.79 -3.46 10.76
N LEU A 251 -17.81 -3.89 10.01
CA LEU A 251 -19.22 -3.71 10.33
C LEU A 251 -19.71 -4.78 11.32
N SER A 252 -19.47 -4.59 12.61
CA SER A 252 -20.25 -5.23 13.66
C SER A 252 -21.16 -4.19 14.33
N SER A 253 -22.33 -4.60 14.81
CA SER A 253 -23.25 -3.67 15.50
C SER A 253 -22.61 -3.07 16.77
N SER A 254 -21.69 -3.80 17.42
CA SER A 254 -20.92 -3.28 18.56
C SER A 254 -19.95 -2.18 18.12
N ASN A 255 -19.20 -2.39 17.04
CA ASN A 255 -18.22 -1.40 16.58
C ASN A 255 -18.85 -0.07 16.18
N LEU A 256 -19.98 -0.11 15.48
CA LEU A 256 -20.69 1.10 15.10
C LEU A 256 -21.20 1.86 16.34
N ARG A 257 -21.63 1.13 17.38
CA ARG A 257 -21.99 1.75 18.67
C ARG A 257 -20.76 2.34 19.35
N ASP A 258 -19.66 1.60 19.42
CA ASP A 258 -18.43 2.07 20.06
C ASP A 258 -17.88 3.35 19.38
N LEU A 259 -18.01 3.44 18.03
CA LEU A 259 -17.66 4.66 17.29
C LEU A 259 -18.63 5.81 17.60
N ASP A 260 -19.93 5.56 17.60
CA ASP A 260 -20.96 6.56 17.88
C ASP A 260 -20.87 7.08 19.34
N GLU A 261 -20.70 6.17 20.32
CA GLU A 261 -20.49 6.50 21.73
C GLU A 261 -19.18 7.27 21.97
N ALA A 262 -18.18 7.04 21.11
CA ALA A 262 -16.93 7.83 21.10
C ALA A 262 -17.07 9.20 20.43
N GLY A 263 -18.28 9.57 19.96
CA GLY A 263 -18.55 10.83 19.26
C GLY A 263 -17.96 10.88 17.84
N LEU A 264 -17.58 9.73 17.26
CA LEU A 264 -16.97 9.64 15.95
C LEU A 264 -18.02 9.54 14.85
N ARG A 265 -17.87 10.34 13.80
CA ARG A 265 -18.62 10.14 12.57
C ARG A 265 -17.98 9.02 11.75
N PHE A 266 -18.80 8.22 11.08
CA PHE A 266 -18.28 7.09 10.31
C PHE A 266 -19.03 6.86 9.00
N ILE A 267 -18.35 6.26 8.04
CA ILE A 267 -18.90 5.67 6.82
C ILE A 267 -18.30 4.27 6.68
N VAL A 268 -19.15 3.25 6.72
CA VAL A 268 -18.70 1.84 6.65
C VAL A 268 -19.53 1.10 5.60
N GLY A 269 -18.89 0.21 4.84
CA GLY A 269 -19.60 -0.61 3.86
C GLY A 269 -20.65 -1.50 4.49
N SER A 270 -21.87 -1.54 3.97
CA SER A 270 -22.92 -2.44 4.41
C SER A 270 -22.82 -3.82 3.76
N ARG A 271 -23.20 -4.85 4.50
CA ARG A 271 -23.36 -6.20 3.93
C ARG A 271 -24.61 -6.22 3.07
N VAL A 272 -24.49 -6.73 1.85
CA VAL A 272 -25.59 -6.83 0.89
C VAL A 272 -26.79 -7.61 1.42
N THR A 273 -26.57 -8.51 2.39
CA THR A 273 -27.63 -9.27 3.05
C THR A 273 -28.61 -8.41 3.88
N LYS A 274 -28.29 -7.14 4.15
CA LYS A 274 -29.21 -6.19 4.80
C LYS A 274 -30.17 -5.52 3.82
N ALA A 275 -29.83 -5.49 2.52
CA ALA A 275 -30.64 -4.83 1.49
C ALA A 275 -32.13 -5.21 1.50
N PRO A 276 -32.55 -6.50 1.66
CA PRO A 276 -33.96 -6.84 1.68
C PRO A 276 -34.77 -6.15 2.81
N GLY A 277 -34.13 -5.92 3.96
CA GLY A 277 -34.76 -5.22 5.07
C GLY A 277 -34.74 -3.70 4.88
N ASP A 278 -33.60 -3.15 4.46
CA ASP A 278 -33.42 -1.72 4.30
C ASP A 278 -34.21 -1.16 3.09
N LEU A 279 -34.41 -1.99 2.04
CA LEU A 279 -35.09 -1.63 0.79
C LEU A 279 -36.41 -2.38 0.62
N ALA A 280 -37.10 -2.70 1.72
CA ALA A 280 -38.32 -3.53 1.69
C ALA A 280 -39.42 -2.90 0.82
N SER A 281 -39.59 -1.58 0.87
CA SER A 281 -40.56 -0.85 0.07
C SER A 281 -40.20 -0.90 -1.43
N HIS A 282 -38.93 -0.71 -1.77
CA HIS A 282 -38.47 -0.81 -3.16
C HIS A 282 -38.75 -2.23 -3.73
N PHE A 283 -38.34 -3.28 -3.00
CA PHE A 283 -38.57 -4.66 -3.43
C PHE A 283 -40.07 -5.02 -3.55
N HIS A 284 -40.90 -4.45 -2.69
CA HIS A 284 -42.34 -4.68 -2.76
C HIS A 284 -42.98 -4.06 -4.02
N TRP A 285 -42.59 -2.79 -4.36
CA TRP A 285 -43.24 -2.06 -5.44
C TRP A 285 -42.54 -2.18 -6.80
N HIS A 286 -41.24 -2.43 -6.82
CA HIS A 286 -40.39 -2.45 -8.03
C HIS A 286 -39.65 -3.77 -8.25
N GLY A 287 -39.75 -4.74 -7.30
CA GLY A 287 -39.02 -6.01 -7.36
C GLY A 287 -37.50 -5.75 -7.35
N ASP A 288 -36.80 -6.41 -8.24
CA ASP A 288 -35.35 -6.27 -8.43
C ASP A 288 -34.96 -5.30 -9.57
N PHE A 289 -35.89 -4.47 -10.00
CA PHE A 289 -35.64 -3.46 -11.02
C PHE A 289 -34.98 -2.21 -10.40
N PHE A 290 -33.79 -1.87 -10.89
CA PHE A 290 -33.05 -0.68 -10.52
C PHE A 290 -32.54 0.03 -11.76
N THR A 291 -32.53 1.37 -11.72
CA THR A 291 -31.90 2.20 -12.75
C THR A 291 -30.40 2.35 -12.47
N ASP A 292 -29.57 2.33 -13.51
CA ASP A 292 -28.12 2.53 -13.34
C ASP A 292 -27.81 3.87 -12.66
N GLY A 293 -26.97 3.86 -11.64
CA GLY A 293 -26.65 5.03 -10.81
C GLY A 293 -27.74 5.38 -9.77
N GLN A 294 -28.82 4.59 -9.64
CA GLN A 294 -29.85 4.86 -8.63
C GLN A 294 -29.26 4.82 -7.22
N VAL A 295 -29.60 5.82 -6.42
CA VAL A 295 -29.22 5.94 -5.01
C VAL A 295 -30.50 6.00 -4.17
N ILE A 296 -30.55 5.18 -3.12
CA ILE A 296 -31.64 5.15 -2.15
C ILE A 296 -31.04 5.42 -0.77
N ASP A 297 -31.50 6.51 -0.13
CA ASP A 297 -31.12 6.93 1.20
C ASP A 297 -32.22 6.53 2.18
N THR A 298 -31.88 5.67 3.15
CA THR A 298 -32.87 5.04 4.02
C THR A 298 -32.27 4.77 5.42
N ILE A 299 -32.90 3.90 6.18
CA ILE A 299 -32.49 3.50 7.53
C ILE A 299 -32.12 2.01 7.58
N THR A 300 -31.17 1.67 8.46
CA THR A 300 -30.84 0.28 8.82
C THR A 300 -30.88 0.10 10.34
N PRO A 301 -31.42 -1.00 10.89
CA PRO A 301 -31.46 -1.22 12.33
C PRO A 301 -30.06 -1.27 12.97
N ARG A 302 -29.89 -0.68 14.16
CA ARG A 302 -28.65 -0.76 14.95
C ARG A 302 -28.39 -2.17 15.46
N ASP A 303 -29.44 -2.93 15.79
CA ASP A 303 -29.37 -4.27 16.35
C ASP A 303 -30.05 -5.30 15.45
N GLN A 304 -29.45 -6.50 15.36
CA GLN A 304 -30.03 -7.62 14.60
C GLN A 304 -31.31 -8.18 15.25
N ARG A 305 -31.54 -7.88 16.53
CA ARG A 305 -32.72 -8.35 17.31
C ARG A 305 -33.86 -7.34 17.36
N GLY A 306 -33.68 -6.17 16.74
CA GLY A 306 -34.73 -5.15 16.69
C GLY A 306 -35.92 -5.67 15.89
N THR A 307 -37.13 -5.64 16.47
CA THR A 307 -38.38 -5.70 15.73
C THR A 307 -38.27 -4.87 14.47
N ALA A 308 -38.69 -5.47 13.36
CA ALA A 308 -38.74 -4.80 12.07
C ALA A 308 -39.15 -3.33 12.26
N THR A 309 -38.23 -2.43 12.03
CA THR A 309 -38.53 -0.99 12.03
C THR A 309 -39.58 -0.73 10.96
N LYS A 310 -40.34 0.36 11.10
CA LYS A 310 -41.38 0.73 10.10
C LYS A 310 -40.86 0.75 8.65
N SER A 311 -39.51 0.79 8.44
CA SER A 311 -38.88 0.65 7.13
C SER A 311 -39.08 -0.71 6.45
N SER A 312 -39.33 -1.78 7.21
CA SER A 312 -39.61 -3.10 6.66
C SER A 312 -41.11 -3.33 6.41
N ASP A 313 -41.99 -2.33 6.59
CA ASP A 313 -43.40 -2.44 6.23
C ASP A 313 -43.54 -2.29 4.70
N PRO A 314 -43.93 -3.36 3.98
CA PRO A 314 -44.10 -3.31 2.54
C PRO A 314 -45.19 -2.35 2.05
N LYS A 315 -46.05 -1.85 2.95
CA LYS A 315 -47.09 -0.86 2.61
C LYS A 315 -46.55 0.57 2.46
N ILE A 316 -45.33 0.82 2.93
CA ILE A 316 -44.68 2.12 2.79
C ILE A 316 -44.30 2.30 1.30
N LYS A 317 -44.69 3.41 0.67
CA LYS A 317 -44.46 3.65 -0.77
C LYS A 317 -43.03 4.14 -1.09
N ALA A 318 -42.28 4.59 -0.07
CA ALA A 318 -40.90 4.99 -0.20
C ALA A 318 -40.14 4.66 1.09
N GLU A 319 -38.85 4.41 1.00
CA GLU A 319 -37.99 4.19 2.16
C GLU A 319 -37.96 5.43 3.05
N PRO A 320 -37.99 5.27 4.40
CA PRO A 320 -37.95 6.39 5.31
C PRO A 320 -36.57 7.07 5.28
N VAL A 321 -36.56 8.38 5.24
CA VAL A 321 -35.32 9.18 5.35
C VAL A 321 -34.86 9.17 6.82
N TRP A 322 -33.58 8.88 7.04
CA TRP A 322 -33.02 8.83 8.38
C TRP A 322 -32.96 10.22 9.03
N ASN A 323 -33.37 10.25 10.30
CA ASN A 323 -33.24 11.42 11.13
C ASN A 323 -32.76 10.96 12.52
N PRO A 324 -31.66 11.48 13.06
CA PRO A 324 -31.08 11.01 14.31
C PRO A 324 -32.02 11.17 15.51
N LYS A 325 -32.91 12.17 15.50
CA LYS A 325 -33.86 12.44 16.58
C LYS A 325 -35.02 11.45 16.61
N THR A 326 -35.51 11.03 15.45
CA THR A 326 -36.70 10.15 15.33
C THR A 326 -36.32 8.68 15.15
N HIS A 327 -35.13 8.37 14.63
CA HIS A 327 -34.64 7.03 14.35
C HIS A 327 -33.47 6.62 15.24
N SER A 328 -33.59 6.85 16.57
CA SER A 328 -32.53 6.59 17.56
C SER A 328 -32.03 5.13 17.59
N ARG A 329 -32.87 4.16 17.11
CA ARG A 329 -32.53 2.74 17.01
C ARG A 329 -32.02 2.31 15.62
N SER A 330 -31.76 3.26 14.73
CA SER A 330 -31.31 2.99 13.37
C SER A 330 -30.11 3.85 13.03
N TRP A 331 -29.34 3.39 12.06
CA TRP A 331 -28.35 4.16 11.34
C TRP A 331 -28.91 4.63 10.00
N ARG A 332 -28.34 5.65 9.41
CA ARG A 332 -28.55 5.98 8.01
C ARG A 332 -27.90 4.92 7.12
N ALA A 333 -28.64 4.42 6.13
CA ALA A 333 -28.17 3.48 5.13
C ALA A 333 -28.30 4.12 3.75
N VAL A 334 -27.21 4.13 2.99
CA VAL A 334 -27.18 4.59 1.60
C VAL A 334 -26.95 3.37 0.73
N TRP A 335 -27.86 3.10 -0.22
CA TRP A 335 -27.75 2.01 -1.18
C TRP A 335 -27.59 2.58 -2.59
N ALA A 336 -26.65 2.04 -3.33
CA ALA A 336 -26.40 2.41 -4.72
C ALA A 336 -26.47 1.18 -5.62
N TYR A 337 -27.08 1.31 -6.78
CA TYR A 337 -27.09 0.29 -7.83
C TYR A 337 -26.16 0.70 -8.98
N SER A 338 -25.49 -0.30 -9.57
CA SER A 338 -24.69 -0.11 -10.77
C SER A 338 -24.79 -1.32 -11.69
N THR A 339 -25.17 -1.07 -12.93
CA THR A 339 -25.24 -2.10 -13.99
C THR A 339 -23.86 -2.75 -14.22
N ARG A 340 -22.78 -1.98 -14.20
CA ARG A 340 -21.41 -2.52 -14.30
C ARG A 340 -21.09 -3.48 -13.16
N ARG A 341 -21.55 -3.17 -11.96
CA ARG A 341 -21.42 -4.06 -10.80
C ARG A 341 -22.30 -5.29 -10.95
N ALA A 342 -23.54 -5.15 -11.40
CA ALA A 342 -24.49 -6.26 -11.59
C ALA A 342 -23.92 -7.31 -12.57
N VAL A 343 -23.33 -6.89 -13.68
CA VAL A 343 -22.67 -7.79 -14.64
C VAL A 343 -21.54 -8.58 -13.98
N ARG A 344 -20.69 -7.92 -13.20
CA ARG A 344 -19.58 -8.56 -12.48
C ARG A 344 -20.08 -9.52 -11.40
N ASP A 345 -21.06 -9.09 -10.61
CA ASP A 345 -21.64 -9.89 -9.53
C ASP A 345 -22.35 -11.13 -10.09
N THR A 346 -23.08 -11.00 -11.19
CA THR A 346 -23.73 -12.13 -11.92
C THR A 346 -22.68 -13.13 -12.40
N LYS A 347 -21.59 -12.67 -13.00
CA LYS A 347 -20.49 -13.56 -13.43
C LYS A 347 -19.92 -14.35 -12.25
N MET A 348 -19.70 -13.67 -11.11
CA MET A 348 -19.19 -14.33 -9.90
C MET A 348 -20.18 -15.31 -9.30
N LEU A 349 -21.47 -14.99 -9.29
CA LEU A 349 -22.52 -15.90 -8.83
C LEU A 349 -22.63 -17.15 -9.70
N ASN A 350 -22.58 -17.00 -11.03
CA ASN A 350 -22.60 -18.13 -11.95
C ASN A 350 -21.40 -19.07 -11.73
N LEU A 351 -20.20 -18.53 -11.47
CA LEU A 351 -19.03 -19.34 -11.11
C LEU A 351 -19.21 -20.08 -9.77
N GLN A 352 -19.82 -19.41 -8.78
CA GLN A 352 -20.10 -20.02 -7.47
C GLN A 352 -21.18 -21.11 -7.58
N GLU A 353 -22.22 -20.90 -8.38
CA GLU A 353 -23.25 -21.88 -8.66
C GLU A 353 -22.68 -23.11 -9.37
N THR A 354 -21.89 -22.92 -10.43
CA THR A 354 -21.21 -24.03 -11.14
C THR A 354 -20.37 -24.88 -10.17
N LYS A 355 -19.61 -24.22 -9.29
CA LYS A 355 -18.85 -24.93 -8.25
C LYS A 355 -19.75 -25.68 -7.24
N ALA A 356 -20.87 -25.07 -6.84
CA ALA A 356 -21.81 -25.69 -5.92
C ALA A 356 -22.46 -26.93 -6.56
N ARG A 357 -22.91 -26.84 -7.81
CA ARG A 357 -23.47 -27.97 -8.58
C ARG A 357 -22.48 -29.12 -8.71
N ALA A 358 -21.23 -28.83 -9.06
CA ALA A 358 -20.17 -29.85 -9.17
C ALA A 358 -19.86 -30.56 -7.84
N VAL A 359 -20.10 -29.91 -6.69
CA VAL A 359 -19.97 -30.56 -5.37
C VAL A 359 -21.21 -31.40 -5.03
N VAL A 360 -22.41 -30.97 -5.43
CA VAL A 360 -23.64 -31.73 -5.26
C VAL A 360 -23.64 -33.01 -6.10
N THR A 361 -23.16 -32.94 -7.37
CA THR A 361 -23.05 -34.10 -8.26
C THR A 361 -21.88 -35.04 -7.91
N GLY A 362 -20.95 -34.62 -7.04
CA GLY A 362 -19.79 -35.41 -6.64
C GLY A 362 -18.57 -35.25 -7.55
N ASP A 363 -18.66 -34.43 -8.60
CA ASP A 363 -17.55 -34.19 -9.55
C ASP A 363 -16.36 -33.47 -8.91
N LYS A 364 -16.61 -32.75 -7.80
CA LYS A 364 -15.58 -32.10 -7.01
C LYS A 364 -15.74 -32.38 -5.53
N SER A 365 -14.65 -32.82 -4.91
CA SER A 365 -14.55 -32.88 -3.46
C SER A 365 -14.19 -31.48 -2.95
N ALA A 366 -15.10 -30.83 -2.22
CA ALA A 366 -14.81 -29.58 -1.54
C ALA A 366 -15.52 -29.57 -0.17
N ARG A 367 -14.87 -28.89 0.80
CA ARG A 367 -15.55 -28.47 2.02
C ARG A 367 -16.70 -27.56 1.59
N THR A 368 -17.88 -27.74 2.20
CA THR A 368 -19.16 -27.13 1.81
C THR A 368 -19.01 -25.72 1.19
N PRO A 369 -19.14 -25.55 -0.13
CA PRO A 369 -19.06 -24.24 -0.77
C PRO A 369 -20.34 -23.43 -0.49
N ARG A 370 -20.28 -22.14 -0.78
CA ARG A 370 -21.49 -21.30 -0.75
C ARG A 370 -22.58 -21.92 -1.63
N PHE A 371 -23.81 -21.90 -1.20
CA PHE A 371 -24.98 -22.48 -1.87
C PHE A 371 -25.06 -24.03 -1.87
N VAL A 372 -24.31 -24.71 -1.02
CA VAL A 372 -24.49 -26.13 -0.73
C VAL A 372 -24.92 -26.29 0.72
N ILE A 373 -26.03 -27.01 0.93
CA ILE A 373 -26.52 -27.42 2.25
C ILE A 373 -26.45 -28.95 2.38
N VAL A 374 -26.34 -29.42 3.60
CA VAL A 374 -26.40 -30.85 3.89
C VAL A 374 -27.73 -31.12 4.58
N ARG A 375 -28.59 -31.93 3.95
CA ARG A 375 -29.87 -32.42 4.52
C ARG A 375 -29.85 -33.94 4.54
N ASN A 376 -30.11 -34.51 5.68
CA ASN A 376 -30.17 -35.99 5.85
C ASN A 376 -28.93 -36.72 5.30
N GLY A 377 -27.73 -36.10 5.43
CA GLY A 377 -26.47 -36.66 4.91
C GLY A 377 -26.24 -36.44 3.41
N ALA A 378 -27.21 -35.97 2.66
CA ALA A 378 -27.08 -35.63 1.25
C ALA A 378 -26.71 -34.14 1.05
N ARG A 379 -25.90 -33.87 0.03
CA ARG A 379 -25.55 -32.49 -0.38
C ARG A 379 -26.58 -32.02 -1.40
N GLU A 380 -27.17 -30.86 -1.13
CA GLU A 380 -28.18 -30.26 -2.00
C GLU A 380 -27.80 -28.81 -2.31
N LEU A 381 -28.27 -28.30 -3.46
CA LEU A 381 -28.12 -26.90 -3.79
C LEU A 381 -29.09 -26.05 -2.98
N ASP A 382 -28.62 -25.00 -2.31
CA ASP A 382 -29.48 -24.02 -1.61
C ASP A 382 -30.02 -23.00 -2.64
N GLU A 383 -31.03 -23.45 -3.39
CA GLU A 383 -31.69 -22.62 -4.41
C GLU A 383 -32.24 -21.32 -3.82
N ALA A 384 -32.79 -21.35 -2.61
CA ALA A 384 -33.36 -20.18 -1.96
C ALA A 384 -32.30 -19.12 -1.66
N SER A 385 -31.11 -19.53 -1.19
CA SER A 385 -29.97 -18.60 -0.98
C SER A 385 -29.39 -18.10 -2.28
N LEU A 386 -29.37 -18.91 -3.33
CA LEU A 386 -28.91 -18.53 -4.65
C LEU A 386 -29.85 -17.49 -5.27
N GLN A 387 -31.16 -17.71 -5.24
CA GLN A 387 -32.14 -16.75 -5.73
C GLN A 387 -32.07 -15.42 -4.97
N ARG A 388 -32.01 -15.45 -3.63
CA ARG A 388 -31.77 -14.23 -2.84
C ARG A 388 -30.52 -13.48 -3.27
N ALA A 389 -29.43 -14.19 -3.57
CA ALA A 389 -28.20 -13.55 -4.02
C ALA A 389 -28.34 -12.93 -5.42
N ARG A 390 -29.16 -13.55 -6.31
CA ARG A 390 -29.45 -13.01 -7.65
C ARG A 390 -30.24 -11.71 -7.62
N HIS A 391 -31.22 -11.58 -6.72
CA HIS A 391 -31.99 -10.35 -6.53
C HIS A 391 -31.16 -9.17 -6.01
N LEU A 392 -29.95 -9.43 -5.48
CA LEU A 392 -29.12 -8.41 -4.85
C LEU A 392 -27.91 -8.00 -5.70
N VAL A 393 -27.79 -8.52 -6.94
CA VAL A 393 -26.68 -8.16 -7.82
C VAL A 393 -26.71 -6.67 -8.17
N GLY A 394 -25.55 -6.05 -8.23
CA GLY A 394 -25.40 -4.63 -8.57
C GLY A 394 -25.58 -3.68 -7.39
N LEU A 395 -26.12 -4.14 -6.26
CA LEU A 395 -26.30 -3.32 -5.07
C LEU A 395 -25.01 -3.20 -4.24
N LYS A 396 -24.75 -2.00 -3.73
CA LYS A 396 -23.73 -1.72 -2.72
C LYS A 396 -24.34 -0.79 -1.67
N GLY A 397 -24.23 -1.19 -0.42
CA GLY A 397 -24.73 -0.41 0.71
C GLY A 397 -23.62 0.21 1.53
N TYR A 398 -23.96 1.29 2.21
CA TYR A 398 -23.11 2.05 3.14
C TYR A 398 -23.94 2.40 4.37
N VAL A 399 -23.29 2.41 5.54
CA VAL A 399 -23.91 2.79 6.81
C VAL A 399 -23.15 3.96 7.41
N THR A 400 -23.88 4.95 7.91
CA THR A 400 -23.29 6.15 8.51
C THR A 400 -24.17 6.68 9.64
N ASN A 401 -23.58 7.46 10.55
CA ASN A 401 -24.27 8.27 11.54
C ASN A 401 -24.29 9.77 11.20
N ILE A 402 -23.99 10.11 9.95
CA ILE A 402 -23.94 11.49 9.45
C ILE A 402 -25.31 11.86 8.87
N ASP A 403 -25.84 13.02 9.30
CA ASP A 403 -27.09 13.54 8.77
C ASP A 403 -26.99 13.86 7.28
N ALA A 404 -28.08 13.64 6.53
CA ALA A 404 -28.15 13.95 5.09
C ALA A 404 -27.96 15.45 4.79
N ALA A 405 -28.31 16.32 5.74
CA ALA A 405 -28.11 17.76 5.63
C ALA A 405 -26.61 18.14 5.72
N LEU A 406 -25.80 17.33 6.41
CA LEU A 406 -24.35 17.56 6.55
C LEU A 406 -23.56 16.91 5.42
N MET A 407 -24.00 15.74 4.96
CA MET A 407 -23.32 15.00 3.90
C MET A 407 -24.33 14.29 3.00
N PRO A 408 -24.49 14.73 1.74
CA PRO A 408 -25.37 14.08 0.77
C PRO A 408 -24.98 12.61 0.52
N ALA A 409 -25.94 11.79 0.11
CA ALA A 409 -25.71 10.35 -0.16
C ALA A 409 -24.61 10.11 -1.22
N THR A 410 -24.52 10.97 -2.23
CA THR A 410 -23.46 10.91 -3.24
C THR A 410 -22.07 11.13 -2.66
N GLU A 411 -21.92 11.98 -1.67
CA GLU A 411 -20.67 12.25 -0.98
C GLU A 411 -20.28 11.09 -0.04
N VAL A 412 -21.26 10.46 0.63
CA VAL A 412 -21.05 9.21 1.39
C VAL A 412 -20.45 8.13 0.49
N ILE A 413 -21.02 7.96 -0.72
CA ILE A 413 -20.54 6.98 -1.70
C ILE A 413 -19.13 7.32 -2.19
N ALA A 414 -18.88 8.59 -2.54
CA ALA A 414 -17.58 9.06 -3.02
C ALA A 414 -16.49 8.87 -1.95
N SER A 415 -16.79 9.27 -0.70
CA SER A 415 -15.89 9.11 0.44
C SER A 415 -15.52 7.65 0.69
N TYR A 416 -16.50 6.74 0.59
CA TYR A 416 -16.21 5.31 0.72
C TYR A 416 -15.36 4.79 -0.46
N HIS A 417 -15.56 5.32 -1.65
CA HIS A 417 -14.75 4.92 -2.79
C HIS A 417 -13.27 5.29 -2.63
N ASP A 418 -12.95 6.34 -1.86
CA ASP A 418 -11.56 6.70 -1.58
C ASP A 418 -10.80 5.63 -0.77
N LEU A 419 -11.50 4.64 -0.18
CA LEU A 419 -10.88 3.57 0.63
C LEU A 419 -9.81 2.75 -0.13
N TRP A 420 -9.87 2.69 -1.48
CA TRP A 420 -8.81 2.06 -2.27
C TRP A 420 -7.43 2.67 -2.05
N ARG A 421 -7.35 3.90 -1.56
CA ARG A 421 -6.09 4.61 -1.30
C ARG A 421 -5.35 4.02 -0.12
N VAL A 422 -6.05 3.62 0.94
CA VAL A 422 -5.40 2.90 2.06
C VAL A 422 -4.95 1.50 1.62
N GLU A 423 -5.74 0.81 0.78
CA GLU A 423 -5.31 -0.45 0.18
C GLU A 423 -4.04 -0.29 -0.67
N GLN A 424 -3.92 0.81 -1.41
CA GLN A 424 -2.73 1.14 -2.19
C GLN A 424 -1.52 1.38 -1.29
N SER A 425 -1.69 2.07 -0.16
CA SER A 425 -0.62 2.32 0.82
C SER A 425 -0.17 1.01 1.48
N PHE A 426 -1.10 0.10 1.81
CA PHE A 426 -0.73 -1.25 2.25
C PHE A 426 -0.03 -2.08 1.18
N ARG A 427 -0.44 -1.96 -0.08
CA ARG A 427 0.25 -2.65 -1.18
C ARG A 427 1.69 -2.16 -1.27
N MET A 428 1.94 -0.85 -1.24
CA MET A 428 3.28 -0.27 -1.24
C MET A 428 4.09 -0.77 -0.05
N SER A 429 3.52 -0.75 1.17
CA SER A 429 4.21 -1.25 2.36
C SER A 429 4.62 -2.73 2.23
N LYS A 430 3.77 -3.57 1.65
CA LYS A 430 4.02 -5.01 1.51
C LYS A 430 4.97 -5.36 0.36
N SER A 431 4.85 -4.67 -0.78
CA SER A 431 5.58 -5.02 -2.02
C SER A 431 6.81 -4.16 -2.24
N ASP A 432 6.67 -2.83 -2.15
CA ASP A 432 7.77 -1.93 -2.47
C ASP A 432 8.70 -1.73 -1.27
N LEU A 433 8.13 -1.69 -0.05
CA LEU A 433 8.89 -1.54 1.20
C LEU A 433 9.12 -2.87 1.93
N ALA A 434 8.70 -4.00 1.38
CA ALA A 434 8.85 -5.35 1.91
C ALA A 434 8.62 -5.44 3.44
N ALA A 435 7.47 -4.92 3.92
CA ALA A 435 7.10 -5.02 5.33
C ALA A 435 6.92 -6.46 5.79
N ARG A 436 6.79 -7.42 4.86
CA ARG A 436 6.67 -8.86 5.09
C ARG A 436 7.49 -9.66 4.08
N PRO A 437 8.01 -10.88 4.42
CA PRO A 437 7.95 -11.48 5.76
C PRO A 437 8.74 -10.68 6.79
N MET A 438 8.31 -10.74 8.06
CA MET A 438 8.98 -10.04 9.15
C MET A 438 10.04 -10.94 9.79
N PHE A 439 11.26 -10.41 9.92
CA PHE A 439 12.38 -11.11 10.57
C PHE A 439 12.66 -10.60 11.99
N ALA A 440 11.95 -9.55 12.43
CA ALA A 440 12.02 -9.07 13.80
C ALA A 440 11.41 -10.09 14.78
N ARG A 441 12.11 -10.41 15.89
CA ARG A 441 11.71 -11.48 16.80
C ARG A 441 11.21 -10.99 18.17
N THR A 442 11.54 -9.77 18.56
CA THR A 442 11.09 -9.17 19.82
C THR A 442 10.06 -8.10 19.56
N ARG A 443 9.19 -7.81 20.52
CA ARG A 443 8.18 -6.76 20.41
C ARG A 443 8.81 -5.41 20.03
N ASP A 444 9.88 -5.01 20.71
CA ASP A 444 10.57 -3.75 20.42
C ASP A 444 11.12 -3.70 18.99
N ALA A 445 11.66 -4.82 18.49
CA ALA A 445 12.17 -4.87 17.12
C ALA A 445 11.04 -4.85 16.08
N ILE A 446 9.88 -5.45 16.39
CA ILE A 446 8.66 -5.39 15.55
C ILE A 446 8.13 -3.96 15.50
N GLU A 447 8.00 -3.30 16.65
CA GLU A 447 7.54 -1.91 16.74
C GLU A 447 8.48 -0.94 16.00
N ALA A 448 9.80 -1.11 16.17
CA ALA A 448 10.78 -0.31 15.45
C ALA A 448 10.75 -0.56 13.92
N HIS A 449 10.59 -1.81 13.49
CA HIS A 449 10.44 -2.14 12.08
C HIS A 449 9.20 -1.48 11.48
N LEU A 450 8.07 -1.52 12.17
CA LEU A 450 6.84 -0.86 11.73
C LEU A 450 7.01 0.66 11.67
N THR A 451 7.76 1.26 12.61
CA THR A 451 8.06 2.70 12.61
C THR A 451 8.89 3.08 11.39
N ILE A 452 9.92 2.29 11.03
CA ILE A 452 10.72 2.50 9.81
C ILE A 452 9.85 2.36 8.56
N VAL A 453 9.02 1.32 8.49
CA VAL A 453 8.11 1.10 7.34
C VAL A 453 7.09 2.25 7.21
N PHE A 454 6.57 2.75 8.32
CA PHE A 454 5.63 3.87 8.37
C PHE A 454 6.27 5.17 7.85
N ALA A 455 7.46 5.53 8.35
CA ALA A 455 8.21 6.68 7.86
C ALA A 455 8.59 6.54 6.37
N ALA A 456 9.05 5.35 5.96
CA ALA A 456 9.37 5.05 4.56
C ALA A 456 8.14 5.14 3.65
N LEU A 457 6.96 4.73 4.14
CA LEU A 457 5.69 4.88 3.43
C LEU A 457 5.34 6.35 3.22
N ALA A 458 5.50 7.20 4.26
CA ALA A 458 5.24 8.63 4.16
C ALA A 458 6.16 9.31 3.13
N VAL A 459 7.47 9.05 3.20
CA VAL A 459 8.44 9.55 2.20
C VAL A 459 8.06 9.08 0.79
N SER A 460 7.72 7.80 0.63
CA SER A 460 7.35 7.24 -0.68
C SER A 460 6.06 7.83 -1.25
N ARG A 461 5.05 8.08 -0.40
CA ARG A 461 3.79 8.72 -0.80
C ARG A 461 3.99 10.17 -1.17
N GLU A 462 4.83 10.89 -0.43
CA GLU A 462 5.16 12.28 -0.73
C GLU A 462 5.91 12.41 -2.07
N ILE A 463 6.88 11.53 -2.33
CA ILE A 463 7.55 11.45 -3.64
C ILE A 463 6.52 11.24 -4.76
N GLN A 464 5.60 10.29 -4.61
CA GLN A 464 4.56 10.05 -5.60
C GLN A 464 3.67 11.27 -5.82
N THR A 465 3.32 11.97 -4.75
CA THR A 465 2.46 13.16 -4.81
C THR A 465 3.15 14.30 -5.53
N ARG A 466 4.41 14.58 -5.19
CA ARG A 466 5.19 15.69 -5.80
C ARG A 466 5.58 15.42 -7.25
N THR A 467 6.01 14.20 -7.56
CA THR A 467 6.57 13.87 -8.88
C THR A 467 5.57 13.24 -9.85
N GLY A 468 4.44 12.72 -9.37
CA GLY A 468 3.49 11.91 -10.16
C GLY A 468 4.04 10.53 -10.55
N LEU A 469 5.26 10.16 -10.13
CA LEU A 469 5.90 8.90 -10.49
C LEU A 469 5.64 7.81 -9.46
N SER A 470 5.57 6.54 -9.90
CA SER A 470 5.65 5.43 -8.96
C SER A 470 7.04 5.36 -8.32
N LEU A 471 7.13 4.89 -7.06
CA LEU A 471 8.40 4.74 -6.36
C LEU A 471 9.44 3.96 -7.19
N ARG A 472 9.02 2.87 -7.84
CA ARG A 472 9.91 2.08 -8.71
C ARG A 472 10.47 2.90 -9.88
N ARG A 473 9.64 3.72 -10.52
CA ARG A 473 10.11 4.58 -11.63
C ARG A 473 11.07 5.63 -11.11
N PHE A 474 10.75 6.27 -10.00
CA PHE A 474 11.62 7.25 -9.34
C PHE A 474 13.00 6.66 -9.04
N LEU A 475 13.04 5.51 -8.34
CA LEU A 475 14.30 4.83 -8.00
C LEU A 475 15.08 4.40 -9.25
N ARG A 476 14.39 3.84 -10.26
CA ARG A 476 15.00 3.42 -11.51
C ARG A 476 15.62 4.58 -12.29
N THR A 477 15.03 5.77 -12.20
CA THR A 477 15.54 6.97 -12.87
C THR A 477 16.74 7.57 -12.13
N LEU A 478 16.71 7.64 -10.78
CA LEU A 478 17.74 8.33 -10.02
C LEU A 478 18.91 7.43 -9.56
N LYS A 479 18.67 6.13 -9.27
CA LYS A 479 19.72 5.21 -8.80
C LYS A 479 20.92 5.07 -9.75
N PRO A 480 20.77 5.09 -11.09
CA PRO A 480 21.89 5.03 -12.03
C PRO A 480 22.74 6.31 -12.09
N LEU A 481 22.23 7.44 -11.57
CA LEU A 481 22.93 8.72 -11.59
C LEU A 481 23.99 8.74 -10.49
N ARG A 482 25.21 8.43 -10.87
CA ARG A 482 26.33 8.28 -9.92
C ARG A 482 27.30 9.43 -10.03
N SER A 483 27.65 10.02 -8.88
CA SER A 483 28.84 10.84 -8.77
C SER A 483 30.09 9.96 -8.75
N ALA A 484 31.17 10.46 -9.30
CA ALA A 484 32.46 9.76 -9.31
C ALA A 484 33.54 10.61 -8.64
N THR A 485 34.24 10.04 -7.68
CA THR A 485 35.47 10.63 -7.12
C THR A 485 36.66 10.04 -7.86
N ILE A 486 37.44 10.89 -8.52
CA ILE A 486 38.52 10.50 -9.42
C ILE A 486 39.82 11.12 -8.89
N ASP A 487 40.88 10.33 -8.84
CA ASP A 487 42.23 10.79 -8.66
C ASP A 487 42.88 10.96 -10.03
N ILE A 488 43.34 12.17 -10.31
CA ILE A 488 44.08 12.50 -11.52
C ILE A 488 45.46 13.04 -11.11
N ASN A 489 46.46 12.17 -11.17
CA ASN A 489 47.84 12.51 -10.79
C ASN A 489 48.00 13.09 -9.36
N GLY A 490 47.25 12.53 -8.39
CA GLY A 490 47.26 12.96 -6.99
C GLY A 490 46.29 14.09 -6.66
N VAL A 491 45.52 14.58 -7.65
CA VAL A 491 44.44 15.55 -7.42
C VAL A 491 43.11 14.78 -7.36
N ILE A 492 42.49 14.78 -6.19
CA ILE A 492 41.20 14.12 -5.97
C ILE A 492 40.07 15.11 -6.18
N ALA A 493 39.19 14.82 -7.12
CA ALA A 493 37.98 15.62 -7.39
C ALA A 493 36.73 14.73 -7.50
N THR A 494 35.59 15.27 -7.04
CA THR A 494 34.27 14.60 -7.17
C THR A 494 33.46 15.28 -8.26
N TYR A 495 33.04 14.50 -9.22
CA TYR A 495 32.24 14.94 -10.35
C TYR A 495 30.77 14.49 -10.13
N PRO A 496 29.82 15.41 -10.17
CA PRO A 496 28.41 15.08 -10.10
C PRO A 496 27.93 14.33 -11.36
N PRO A 497 26.81 13.58 -11.32
CA PRO A 497 26.24 12.99 -12.51
C PRO A 497 25.73 14.07 -13.47
N ALA A 498 25.76 13.76 -14.77
CA ALA A 498 25.10 14.60 -15.76
C ALA A 498 23.57 14.46 -15.60
N LEU A 499 22.86 15.56 -15.54
CA LEU A 499 21.42 15.61 -15.43
C LEU A 499 20.80 15.80 -16.82
N ASN A 500 19.70 15.11 -17.07
CA ASN A 500 18.85 15.37 -18.22
C ASN A 500 17.58 16.11 -17.78
N THR A 501 16.81 16.61 -18.72
CA THR A 501 15.60 17.41 -18.46
C THR A 501 14.54 16.65 -17.62
N GLU A 502 14.41 15.31 -17.79
CA GLU A 502 13.50 14.50 -16.98
C GLU A 502 13.94 14.51 -15.50
N VAL A 503 15.22 14.34 -15.24
CA VAL A 503 15.78 14.34 -13.88
C VAL A 503 15.68 15.70 -13.23
N GLU A 504 16.00 16.77 -13.97
CA GLU A 504 15.85 18.15 -13.48
C GLU A 504 14.39 18.44 -13.10
N ALA A 505 13.44 18.03 -13.91
CA ALA A 505 12.01 18.17 -13.59
C ALA A 505 11.63 17.41 -12.31
N ILE A 506 12.14 16.20 -12.11
CA ILE A 506 11.91 15.40 -10.88
C ILE A 506 12.51 16.13 -9.67
N LEU A 507 13.75 16.59 -9.74
CA LEU A 507 14.42 17.28 -8.63
C LEU A 507 13.72 18.60 -8.28
N ASN A 508 13.31 19.36 -9.30
CA ASN A 508 12.56 20.60 -9.12
C ASN A 508 11.18 20.34 -8.46
N ALA A 509 10.52 19.23 -8.79
CA ALA A 509 9.25 18.85 -8.17
C ALA A 509 9.40 18.46 -6.69
N LEU A 510 10.59 18.02 -6.27
CA LEU A 510 10.89 17.67 -4.88
C LEU A 510 11.30 18.88 -4.03
N GLN A 511 11.61 20.04 -4.63
CA GLN A 511 11.96 21.23 -3.85
C GLN A 511 10.76 21.71 -3.02
N PRO A 512 10.99 22.23 -1.80
CA PRO A 512 9.91 22.77 -0.95
C PRO A 512 9.14 23.86 -1.68
N THR A 513 7.82 23.85 -1.52
CA THR A 513 6.89 24.78 -2.22
C THR A 513 7.13 26.27 -1.87
N GLY A 514 7.98 26.56 -0.87
CA GLY A 514 8.35 27.92 -0.43
C GLY A 514 9.54 28.55 -1.14
N SER A 515 10.27 27.83 -2.00
CA SER A 515 11.50 28.32 -2.66
C SER A 515 11.28 28.81 -4.09
N ARG A 516 10.04 28.96 -4.54
CA ARG A 516 9.78 29.56 -5.86
C ARG A 516 9.85 31.08 -5.74
N HIS A 517 11.03 31.64 -5.93
CA HIS A 517 11.28 33.04 -6.23
C HIS A 517 11.24 33.28 -7.75
#